data_8f9d8fcc52cb9fbf4c439d75b1421d4c
#
_entry.id   8f9d8fcc52cb9fbf4c439d75b1421d4c
#
_cell.length_a   1.000
_cell.length_b   1.000
_cell.length_c   1.000
_cell.angle_alpha   90.00
_cell.angle_beta   90.00
_cell.angle_gamma   90.00
#
_symmetry.space_group_name_H-M   'P 1'
#
loop_
_entity.id
_entity.type
_entity.pdbx_description
1 polymer ?
#
loop_
_entity_poly.entity_id
_entity_poly.type
_entity_poly.pdbx_seq_one_letter_code
_entity_poly.pdbx_strand_id
1 'polypeptide(L)'
;MTPLSRILKTYPLRRIGIEAARIPNPVRDFLRRAHPELELADVGPIAGAMRVIKTPAEITIMRQAGQVALAMVEAARGLIRVGVPEYQLSLAALAAGTERAAKFLDEEASDPFASPMIHNLQIMQSGHHTCMVHRRPTVRRILYGDPIYLCFCGITTFKGYWLGFDREYFLGTVSSEQARLYEVTIQAQAAALNAIRPGAVAEDVHFAANEVYLKAGFPATYRTGRGTGASILEAPELKAGDKTKLQPGMTFAVDGGLTVRGE
;
A
#
# COMPACT_ATOMS: atom_id res chain seq x y z
N MET A 1 37.94 -10.50 8.11
CA MET A 1 37.31 -9.24 8.56
C MET A 1 36.17 -8.93 7.61
N THR A 2 34.94 -8.75 8.11
CA THR A 2 33.79 -8.40 7.27
C THR A 2 33.93 -6.98 6.70
N PRO A 3 33.29 -6.65 5.56
CA PRO A 3 33.27 -5.28 5.03
C PRO A 3 32.81 -4.26 6.08
N LEU A 4 31.78 -4.60 6.85
CA LEU A 4 31.26 -3.74 7.92
C LEU A 4 32.30 -3.45 9.00
N SER A 5 33.03 -4.47 9.49
CA SER A 5 34.11 -4.27 10.47
C SER A 5 35.25 -3.40 9.91
N ARG A 6 35.51 -3.47 8.60
CA ARG A 6 36.52 -2.61 7.96
C ARG A 6 36.10 -1.16 8.00
N ILE A 7 34.83 -0.86 7.62
CA ILE A 7 34.28 0.50 7.67
C ILE A 7 34.32 1.06 9.10
N LEU A 8 33.85 0.30 10.07
CA LEU A 8 33.83 0.72 11.47
C LEU A 8 35.23 0.98 12.06
N LYS A 9 36.25 0.28 11.58
CA LYS A 9 37.66 0.55 11.98
C LYS A 9 38.22 1.79 11.31
N THR A 10 37.78 2.14 10.10
CA THR A 10 38.23 3.34 9.39
C THR A 10 37.72 4.61 10.07
N TYR A 11 36.55 4.56 10.67
CA TYR A 11 35.94 5.69 11.36
C TYR A 11 35.90 5.39 12.88
N PRO A 12 36.51 6.21 13.74
CA PRO A 12 36.50 6.00 15.20
C PRO A 12 35.15 6.38 15.80
N LEU A 13 34.11 5.64 15.41
CA LEU A 13 32.74 5.87 15.86
C LEU A 13 32.51 5.26 17.23
N ARG A 14 31.87 6.01 18.12
CA ARG A 14 31.38 5.52 19.42
C ARG A 14 29.89 5.21 19.42
N ARG A 15 29.17 5.78 18.43
CA ARG A 15 27.72 5.67 18.32
C ARG A 15 27.30 5.59 16.86
N ILE A 16 26.43 4.64 16.53
CA ILE A 16 25.83 4.53 15.20
C ILE A 16 24.31 4.45 15.30
N GLY A 17 23.62 5.05 14.32
CA GLY A 17 22.18 4.95 14.18
C GLY A 17 21.79 3.64 13.47
N ILE A 18 20.81 2.96 14.01
CA ILE A 18 20.15 1.81 13.39
C ILE A 18 18.64 1.98 13.41
N GLU A 19 17.93 1.47 12.41
CA GLU A 19 16.49 1.30 12.52
C GLU A 19 16.22 0.00 13.32
N ALA A 20 16.05 0.13 14.63
CA ALA A 20 16.03 -1.02 15.55
C ALA A 20 14.96 -2.07 15.22
N ALA A 21 13.81 -1.63 14.68
CA ALA A 21 12.72 -2.51 14.25
C ALA A 21 12.95 -3.18 12.89
N ARG A 22 13.96 -2.76 12.12
CA ARG A 22 14.21 -3.22 10.74
C ARG A 22 15.55 -3.90 10.54
N ILE A 23 16.55 -3.59 11.38
CA ILE A 23 17.86 -4.22 11.29
C ILE A 23 17.74 -5.74 11.49
N PRO A 24 18.29 -6.58 10.60
CA PRO A 24 18.29 -8.02 10.80
C PRO A 24 19.02 -8.42 12.11
N ASN A 25 18.41 -9.29 12.89
CA ASN A 25 19.00 -9.75 14.16
C ASN A 25 20.46 -10.21 14.03
N PRO A 26 20.85 -11.03 13.02
CA PRO A 26 22.25 -11.44 12.88
C PRO A 26 23.23 -10.26 12.73
N VAL A 27 22.81 -9.17 12.05
CA VAL A 27 23.64 -7.96 11.89
C VAL A 27 23.79 -7.23 13.21
N ARG A 28 22.67 -7.02 13.92
CA ARG A 28 22.68 -6.39 15.24
C ARG A 28 23.54 -7.17 16.24
N ASP A 29 23.38 -8.48 16.27
CA ASP A 29 24.14 -9.36 17.19
C ASP A 29 25.61 -9.42 16.82
N PHE A 30 25.96 -9.37 15.54
CA PHE A 30 27.34 -9.22 15.08
C PHE A 30 27.95 -7.90 15.58
N LEU A 31 27.25 -6.78 15.41
CA LEU A 31 27.71 -5.47 15.88
C LEU A 31 27.98 -5.47 17.38
N ARG A 32 27.08 -6.01 18.19
CA ARG A 32 27.23 -6.10 19.64
C ARG A 32 28.41 -6.96 20.09
N ARG A 33 28.66 -8.07 19.37
CA ARG A 33 29.78 -8.99 19.71
C ARG A 33 31.13 -8.51 19.22
N ALA A 34 31.18 -7.97 17.99
CA ALA A 34 32.43 -7.58 17.36
C ALA A 34 32.88 -6.16 17.74
N HIS A 35 31.97 -5.33 18.22
CA HIS A 35 32.19 -3.95 18.60
C HIS A 35 31.40 -3.59 19.86
N PRO A 36 31.72 -4.19 21.00
CA PRO A 36 30.99 -4.02 22.26
C PRO A 36 31.03 -2.58 22.79
N GLU A 37 32.03 -1.80 22.37
CA GLU A 37 32.21 -0.40 22.70
C GLU A 37 31.27 0.54 21.93
N LEU A 38 30.58 0.02 20.90
CA LEU A 38 29.77 0.82 19.99
C LEU A 38 28.34 0.91 20.50
N GLU A 39 27.88 2.12 20.77
CA GLU A 39 26.47 2.38 21.09
C GLU A 39 25.60 2.27 19.84
N LEU A 40 24.57 1.43 19.89
CA LEU A 40 23.56 1.31 18.84
C LEU A 40 22.33 2.15 19.23
N ALA A 41 22.16 3.31 18.60
CA ALA A 41 21.03 4.21 18.84
C ALA A 41 19.91 3.94 17.84
N ASP A 42 18.65 3.90 18.30
CA ASP A 42 17.52 3.79 17.39
C ASP A 42 17.24 5.13 16.69
N VAL A 43 17.40 5.16 15.37
CA VAL A 43 17.06 6.31 14.52
C VAL A 43 15.77 6.09 13.73
N GLY A 44 15.07 4.99 13.95
CA GLY A 44 13.80 4.69 13.29
C GLY A 44 12.77 5.83 13.38
N PRO A 45 12.55 6.43 14.55
CA PRO A 45 11.64 7.57 14.70
C PRO A 45 12.06 8.79 13.84
N ILE A 46 13.36 9.09 13.77
CA ILE A 46 13.90 10.20 12.97
C ILE A 46 13.71 9.90 11.48
N ALA A 47 14.14 8.73 11.02
CA ALA A 47 13.98 8.30 9.64
C ALA A 47 12.50 8.24 9.22
N GLY A 48 11.64 7.79 10.12
CA GLY A 48 10.18 7.81 9.93
C GLY A 48 9.65 9.23 9.73
N ALA A 49 9.98 10.16 10.63
CA ALA A 49 9.54 11.55 10.56
C ALA A 49 10.00 12.26 9.27
N MET A 50 11.22 11.97 8.79
CA MET A 50 11.74 12.53 7.53
C MET A 50 10.95 12.08 6.29
N ARG A 51 10.31 10.89 6.34
CA ARG A 51 9.55 10.33 5.22
C ARG A 51 8.09 10.79 5.16
N VAL A 52 7.56 11.33 6.25
CA VAL A 52 6.12 11.68 6.38
C VAL A 52 5.74 12.79 5.39
N ILE A 53 6.55 13.83 5.28
CA ILE A 53 6.32 14.95 4.37
C ILE A 53 7.13 14.73 3.09
N LYS A 54 6.43 14.55 1.98
CA LYS A 54 7.05 14.33 0.67
C LYS A 54 7.45 15.65 0.04
N THR A 55 8.63 15.67 -0.54
CA THR A 55 9.09 16.75 -1.39
C THR A 55 8.29 16.81 -2.71
N PRO A 56 8.29 17.92 -3.46
CA PRO A 56 7.66 17.98 -4.77
C PRO A 56 8.18 16.93 -5.76
N ALA A 57 9.46 16.58 -5.71
CA ALA A 57 10.04 15.53 -6.54
C ALA A 57 9.47 14.14 -6.18
N GLU A 58 9.37 13.81 -4.89
CA GLU A 58 8.76 12.57 -4.42
C GLU A 58 7.28 12.47 -4.80
N ILE A 59 6.52 13.57 -4.70
CA ILE A 59 5.13 13.64 -5.16
C ILE A 59 5.03 13.36 -6.67
N THR A 60 5.98 13.85 -7.47
CA THR A 60 6.02 13.56 -8.91
C THR A 60 6.22 12.07 -9.16
N ILE A 61 7.15 11.43 -8.47
CA ILE A 61 7.38 9.98 -8.57
C ILE A 61 6.11 9.21 -8.15
N MET A 62 5.45 9.61 -7.08
CA MET A 62 4.21 8.98 -6.63
C MET A 62 3.06 9.14 -7.63
N ARG A 63 2.99 10.26 -8.36
CA ARG A 63 2.03 10.45 -9.47
C ARG A 63 2.33 9.51 -10.63
N GLN A 64 3.60 9.30 -10.97
CA GLN A 64 4.01 8.31 -11.98
C GLN A 64 3.65 6.88 -11.53
N ALA A 65 3.92 6.54 -10.27
CA ALA A 65 3.48 5.28 -9.70
C ALA A 65 1.95 5.10 -9.78
N GLY A 66 1.18 6.19 -9.59
CA GLY A 66 -0.28 6.20 -9.81
C GLY A 66 -0.68 5.87 -11.25
N GLN A 67 0.07 6.35 -12.25
CA GLN A 67 -0.18 6.01 -13.65
C GLN A 67 0.20 4.56 -13.98
N VAL A 68 1.26 4.03 -13.35
CA VAL A 68 1.59 2.60 -13.42
C VAL A 68 0.43 1.77 -12.86
N ALA A 69 -0.06 2.16 -11.68
CA ALA A 69 -1.20 1.51 -11.04
C ALA A 69 -2.48 1.53 -11.90
N LEU A 70 -2.74 2.65 -12.57
CA LEU A 70 -3.89 2.78 -13.48
C LEU A 70 -3.76 1.82 -14.67
N ALA A 71 -2.59 1.71 -15.28
CA ALA A 71 -2.34 0.75 -16.35
C ALA A 71 -2.57 -0.70 -15.89
N MET A 72 -2.14 -1.04 -14.67
CA MET A 72 -2.34 -2.35 -14.07
C MET A 72 -3.82 -2.70 -13.90
N VAL A 73 -4.60 -1.78 -13.33
CA VAL A 73 -6.03 -2.03 -13.08
C VAL A 73 -6.83 -2.12 -14.38
N GLU A 74 -6.54 -1.28 -15.36
CA GLU A 74 -7.23 -1.29 -16.65
C GLU A 74 -6.96 -2.59 -17.42
N ALA A 75 -5.73 -3.09 -17.40
CA ALA A 75 -5.38 -4.37 -18.03
C ALA A 75 -6.09 -5.55 -17.36
N ALA A 76 -6.12 -5.59 -16.02
CA ALA A 76 -6.84 -6.62 -15.29
C ALA A 76 -8.35 -6.55 -15.55
N ARG A 77 -8.94 -5.34 -15.48
CA ARG A 77 -10.36 -5.09 -15.76
C ARG A 77 -10.76 -5.55 -17.15
N GLY A 78 -9.92 -5.29 -18.15
CA GLY A 78 -10.18 -5.70 -19.53
C GLY A 78 -10.27 -7.21 -19.76
N LEU A 79 -9.77 -8.02 -18.82
CA LEU A 79 -9.85 -9.47 -18.85
C LEU A 79 -11.01 -10.05 -18.04
N ILE A 80 -11.77 -9.25 -17.30
CA ILE A 80 -12.88 -9.75 -16.47
C ILE A 80 -13.99 -10.28 -17.37
N ARG A 81 -14.11 -11.62 -17.45
CA ARG A 81 -15.19 -12.34 -18.14
C ARG A 81 -15.31 -13.76 -17.62
N VAL A 82 -16.46 -14.38 -17.85
CA VAL A 82 -16.72 -15.79 -17.48
C VAL A 82 -15.62 -16.69 -18.02
N GLY A 83 -15.14 -17.59 -17.17
CA GLY A 83 -14.15 -18.63 -17.51
C GLY A 83 -12.69 -18.21 -17.43
N VAL A 84 -12.37 -16.93 -17.26
CA VAL A 84 -10.99 -16.46 -17.07
C VAL A 84 -10.54 -16.83 -15.64
N PRO A 85 -9.40 -17.47 -15.46
CA PRO A 85 -8.89 -17.75 -14.12
C PRO A 85 -8.25 -16.52 -13.48
N GLU A 86 -8.38 -16.40 -12.15
CA GLU A 86 -7.91 -15.25 -11.36
C GLU A 86 -6.44 -14.87 -11.67
N TYR A 87 -5.54 -15.86 -11.80
CA TYR A 87 -4.12 -15.59 -12.04
C TYR A 87 -3.84 -14.86 -13.35
N GLN A 88 -4.70 -14.98 -14.36
CA GLN A 88 -4.52 -14.27 -15.63
C GLN A 88 -4.73 -12.75 -15.48
N LEU A 89 -5.60 -12.33 -14.56
CA LEU A 89 -5.75 -10.91 -14.22
C LEU A 89 -4.43 -10.35 -13.64
N SER A 90 -3.77 -11.13 -12.80
CA SER A 90 -2.46 -10.76 -12.24
C SER A 90 -1.37 -10.65 -13.28
N LEU A 91 -1.30 -11.59 -14.22
CA LEU A 91 -0.31 -11.55 -15.29
C LEU A 91 -0.50 -10.33 -16.19
N ALA A 92 -1.74 -10.00 -16.55
CA ALA A 92 -2.04 -8.81 -17.33
C ALA A 92 -1.66 -7.52 -16.61
N ALA A 93 -2.00 -7.44 -15.32
CA ALA A 93 -1.63 -6.30 -14.50
C ALA A 93 -0.11 -6.11 -14.40
N LEU A 94 0.64 -7.20 -14.16
CA LEU A 94 2.11 -7.16 -14.10
C LEU A 94 2.72 -6.67 -15.40
N ALA A 95 2.28 -7.21 -16.54
CA ALA A 95 2.77 -6.82 -17.86
C ALA A 95 2.53 -5.33 -18.11
N ALA A 96 1.29 -4.87 -17.99
CA ALA A 96 0.92 -3.48 -18.24
C ALA A 96 1.62 -2.49 -17.30
N GLY A 97 1.76 -2.84 -16.01
CA GLY A 97 2.49 -2.02 -15.05
C GLY A 97 3.97 -1.91 -15.40
N THR A 98 4.61 -3.02 -15.75
CA THR A 98 6.02 -3.05 -16.16
C THR A 98 6.25 -2.23 -17.43
N GLU A 99 5.40 -2.38 -18.44
CA GLU A 99 5.47 -1.60 -19.68
C GLU A 99 5.29 -0.10 -19.44
N ARG A 100 4.35 0.27 -18.56
CA ARG A 100 4.16 1.69 -18.21
C ARG A 100 5.34 2.27 -17.43
N ALA A 101 5.89 1.50 -16.49
CA ALA A 101 7.10 1.89 -15.76
C ALA A 101 8.31 2.04 -16.69
N ALA A 102 8.49 1.11 -17.63
CA ALA A 102 9.57 1.16 -18.62
C ALA A 102 9.52 2.44 -19.47
N LYS A 103 8.33 2.87 -19.92
CA LYS A 103 8.16 4.12 -20.67
C LYS A 103 8.65 5.34 -19.89
N PHE A 104 8.35 5.43 -18.60
CA PHE A 104 8.85 6.52 -17.78
C PHE A 104 10.37 6.53 -17.63
N LEU A 105 10.98 5.34 -17.46
CA LEU A 105 12.43 5.23 -17.33
C LEU A 105 13.15 5.56 -18.64
N ASP A 106 12.58 5.18 -19.77
CA ASP A 106 13.12 5.49 -21.10
C ASP A 106 13.00 6.99 -21.45
N GLU A 107 11.82 7.59 -21.22
CA GLU A 107 11.56 9.02 -21.44
C GLU A 107 12.46 9.93 -20.61
N GLU A 108 12.80 9.53 -19.41
CA GLU A 108 13.63 10.34 -18.50
C GLU A 108 15.14 10.12 -18.71
N ALA A 109 15.54 9.15 -19.51
CA ALA A 109 16.94 8.70 -19.66
C ALA A 109 17.66 8.58 -18.30
N SER A 110 16.88 8.17 -17.28
CA SER A 110 17.32 8.13 -15.89
C SER A 110 18.19 6.91 -15.63
N ASP A 111 18.58 6.70 -14.40
CA ASP A 111 19.46 5.65 -13.91
C ASP A 111 19.39 4.34 -14.73
N PRO A 112 20.47 3.93 -15.45
CA PRO A 112 20.47 2.72 -16.27
C PRO A 112 20.32 1.44 -15.44
N PHE A 113 20.42 1.52 -14.12
CA PHE A 113 20.22 0.39 -13.20
C PHE A 113 18.79 0.31 -12.66
N ALA A 114 17.91 1.29 -12.95
CA ALA A 114 16.52 1.25 -12.52
C ALA A 114 15.75 0.18 -13.32
N SER A 115 15.17 -0.78 -12.61
CA SER A 115 14.33 -1.81 -13.21
C SER A 115 12.88 -1.35 -13.32
N PRO A 116 12.22 -1.53 -14.48
CA PRO A 116 10.79 -1.28 -14.62
C PRO A 116 9.92 -2.38 -13.99
N MET A 117 10.51 -3.48 -13.56
CA MET A 117 9.77 -4.64 -13.07
C MET A 117 8.91 -4.32 -11.86
N ILE A 118 7.63 -4.58 -11.98
CA ILE A 118 6.66 -4.47 -10.88
C ILE A 118 6.72 -5.74 -10.03
N HIS A 119 7.01 -5.58 -8.74
CA HIS A 119 7.06 -6.68 -7.79
C HIS A 119 5.68 -6.97 -7.19
N ASN A 120 5.52 -8.18 -6.65
CA ASN A 120 4.20 -8.68 -6.55
C ASN A 120 3.77 -9.24 -5.19
N LEU A 121 2.85 -8.59 -4.58
CA LEU A 121 1.77 -9.24 -3.87
C LEU A 121 0.46 -8.79 -4.54
N GLN A 122 0.03 -9.44 -5.60
CA GLN A 122 -1.27 -9.15 -6.19
C GLN A 122 -2.34 -10.00 -5.53
N ILE A 123 -3.46 -9.36 -5.26
CA ILE A 123 -4.63 -9.98 -4.67
C ILE A 123 -5.74 -9.79 -5.70
N MET A 124 -5.95 -10.81 -6.52
CA MET A 124 -7.01 -10.85 -7.53
C MET A 124 -7.94 -11.97 -7.14
N GLN A 125 -9.11 -11.62 -6.64
CA GLN A 125 -10.05 -12.56 -6.03
C GLN A 125 -11.38 -12.47 -6.75
N SER A 126 -12.11 -13.58 -6.78
CA SER A 126 -13.45 -13.66 -7.35
C SER A 126 -14.39 -14.50 -6.53
N GLY A 127 -15.68 -14.18 -6.53
CA GLY A 127 -16.70 -14.86 -5.79
C GLY A 127 -16.36 -14.96 -4.29
N HIS A 128 -16.58 -16.10 -3.67
CA HIS A 128 -16.33 -16.30 -2.24
C HIS A 128 -14.86 -16.06 -1.79
N HIS A 129 -13.91 -16.02 -2.70
CA HIS A 129 -12.53 -15.65 -2.37
C HIS A 129 -12.38 -14.20 -1.91
N THR A 130 -13.28 -13.30 -2.32
CA THR A 130 -13.24 -11.89 -1.92
C THR A 130 -13.40 -11.68 -0.41
N CYS A 131 -14.00 -12.66 0.29
CA CYS A 131 -14.12 -12.66 1.75
C CYS A 131 -12.82 -13.06 2.49
N MET A 132 -11.76 -13.44 1.76
CA MET A 132 -10.52 -13.94 2.34
C MET A 132 -9.44 -12.88 2.25
N VAL A 133 -9.09 -12.30 3.39
CA VAL A 133 -8.07 -11.24 3.46
C VAL A 133 -6.75 -11.70 2.81
N HIS A 134 -6.27 -10.92 1.86
CA HIS A 134 -4.98 -11.10 1.18
C HIS A 134 -4.77 -12.48 0.52
N ARG A 135 -5.85 -13.15 0.14
CA ARG A 135 -5.73 -14.39 -0.63
C ARG A 135 -5.13 -14.10 -2.01
N ARG A 136 -4.12 -14.86 -2.38
CA ARG A 136 -3.52 -14.76 -3.71
C ARG A 136 -4.44 -15.30 -4.79
N PRO A 137 -4.31 -14.83 -6.05
CA PRO A 137 -5.04 -15.35 -7.18
C PRO A 137 -4.77 -16.83 -7.39
N THR A 138 -5.81 -17.55 -7.76
CA THR A 138 -5.79 -19.01 -7.95
C THR A 138 -6.14 -19.39 -9.39
N VAL A 139 -6.32 -20.68 -9.63
CA VAL A 139 -6.87 -21.20 -10.88
C VAL A 139 -8.41 -21.16 -10.95
N ARG A 140 -9.06 -20.60 -9.89
CA ARG A 140 -10.51 -20.40 -9.90
C ARG A 140 -10.89 -19.57 -11.13
N ARG A 141 -11.92 -20.03 -11.83
CA ARG A 141 -12.48 -19.32 -12.98
C ARG A 141 -13.59 -18.39 -12.54
N ILE A 142 -13.57 -17.18 -13.04
CA ILE A 142 -14.61 -16.18 -12.81
C ILE A 142 -15.95 -16.71 -13.35
N LEU A 143 -17.00 -16.57 -12.58
CA LEU A 143 -18.36 -16.95 -12.92
C LEU A 143 -19.23 -15.71 -13.09
N TYR A 144 -20.36 -15.87 -13.79
CA TYR A 144 -21.38 -14.82 -13.85
C TYR A 144 -21.98 -14.62 -12.43
N GLY A 145 -22.11 -13.35 -12.03
CA GLY A 145 -22.56 -12.97 -10.70
C GLY A 145 -21.43 -12.82 -9.66
N ASP A 146 -20.19 -13.15 -10.00
CA ASP A 146 -19.08 -12.98 -9.07
C ASP A 146 -18.78 -11.51 -8.76
N PRO A 147 -18.58 -11.14 -7.48
CA PRO A 147 -17.76 -9.99 -7.13
C PRO A 147 -16.30 -10.28 -7.49
N ILE A 148 -15.57 -9.28 -7.96
CA ILE A 148 -14.14 -9.38 -8.32
C ILE A 148 -13.38 -8.26 -7.62
N TYR A 149 -12.50 -8.64 -6.70
CA TYR A 149 -11.68 -7.71 -5.94
C TYR A 149 -10.26 -7.70 -6.48
N LEU A 150 -9.84 -6.55 -6.97
CA LEU A 150 -8.49 -6.29 -7.47
C LEU A 150 -7.77 -5.41 -6.46
N CYS A 151 -6.89 -5.99 -5.66
CA CYS A 151 -6.11 -5.26 -4.67
C CYS A 151 -4.62 -5.28 -5.03
N PHE A 152 -4.07 -4.10 -5.09
CA PHE A 152 -2.68 -3.83 -5.45
C PHE A 152 -1.86 -3.37 -4.23
N CYS A 153 -2.25 -3.83 -3.04
CA CYS A 153 -1.57 -3.48 -1.79
C CYS A 153 -0.10 -3.94 -1.80
N GLY A 154 0.80 -2.97 -1.64
CA GLY A 154 2.22 -3.24 -1.55
C GLY A 154 2.90 -3.73 -2.82
N ILE A 155 2.29 -3.51 -3.98
CA ILE A 155 2.78 -4.03 -5.26
C ILE A 155 3.27 -2.92 -6.16
N THR A 156 2.51 -1.84 -6.24
CA THR A 156 2.87 -0.75 -7.14
C THR A 156 3.99 0.05 -6.51
N THR A 157 5.19 -0.30 -6.92
CA THR A 157 6.39 0.45 -6.59
C THR A 157 6.97 1.03 -7.86
N PHE A 158 7.29 2.32 -7.82
CA PHE A 158 8.04 2.97 -8.87
C PHE A 158 9.13 3.82 -8.25
N LYS A 159 10.38 3.63 -8.66
CA LYS A 159 11.55 4.33 -8.10
C LYS A 159 11.61 4.28 -6.56
N GLY A 160 11.21 3.17 -5.96
CA GLY A 160 11.22 2.96 -4.51
C GLY A 160 10.04 3.57 -3.76
N TYR A 161 9.07 4.18 -4.43
CA TYR A 161 7.84 4.70 -3.83
C TYR A 161 6.67 3.74 -3.99
N TRP A 162 5.91 3.58 -2.93
CA TRP A 162 4.84 2.59 -2.81
C TRP A 162 3.47 3.24 -2.90
N LEU A 163 2.56 2.58 -3.60
CA LEU A 163 1.13 2.86 -3.56
C LEU A 163 0.37 1.62 -3.07
N GLY A 164 -0.75 1.87 -2.41
CA GLY A 164 -1.76 0.86 -2.13
C GLY A 164 -3.09 1.37 -2.65
N PHE A 165 -3.77 0.57 -3.47
CA PHE A 165 -5.12 0.86 -3.91
C PHE A 165 -5.83 -0.44 -4.26
N ASP A 166 -7.14 -0.39 -4.33
CA ASP A 166 -7.98 -1.51 -4.71
C ASP A 166 -9.20 -1.04 -5.51
N ARG A 167 -9.80 -1.98 -6.20
CA ARG A 167 -11.03 -1.79 -6.97
C ARG A 167 -11.86 -3.04 -6.90
N GLU A 168 -13.16 -2.85 -6.83
CA GLU A 168 -14.12 -3.94 -6.90
C GLU A 168 -15.01 -3.80 -8.13
N TYR A 169 -15.31 -4.93 -8.74
CA TYR A 169 -16.16 -5.06 -9.91
C TYR A 169 -17.15 -6.21 -9.69
N PHE A 170 -18.20 -6.21 -10.46
CA PHE A 170 -19.18 -7.29 -10.50
C PHE A 170 -19.38 -7.74 -11.94
N LEU A 171 -19.38 -9.05 -12.16
CA LEU A 171 -19.60 -9.60 -13.49
C LEU A 171 -21.05 -10.04 -13.66
N GLY A 172 -21.89 -9.19 -14.26
CA GLY A 172 -23.29 -9.47 -14.50
C GLY A 172 -24.21 -8.81 -13.49
N THR A 173 -25.17 -9.57 -12.94
CA THR A 173 -26.17 -9.05 -12.02
C THR A 173 -25.61 -8.91 -10.61
N VAL A 174 -25.86 -7.77 -10.00
CA VAL A 174 -25.49 -7.47 -8.61
C VAL A 174 -26.72 -7.65 -7.72
N SER A 175 -26.59 -8.35 -6.59
CA SER A 175 -27.68 -8.44 -5.61
C SER A 175 -27.90 -7.08 -4.93
N SER A 176 -29.09 -6.87 -4.38
CA SER A 176 -29.39 -5.64 -3.64
C SER A 176 -28.50 -5.46 -2.42
N GLU A 177 -28.09 -6.56 -1.76
CA GLU A 177 -27.19 -6.50 -0.62
C GLU A 177 -25.75 -6.17 -1.05
N GLN A 178 -25.23 -6.76 -2.11
CA GLN A 178 -23.95 -6.41 -2.68
C GLN A 178 -23.88 -4.93 -3.08
N ALA A 179 -24.92 -4.44 -3.76
CA ALA A 179 -25.02 -3.03 -4.12
C ALA A 179 -25.03 -2.12 -2.89
N ARG A 180 -25.76 -2.51 -1.83
CA ARG A 180 -25.80 -1.78 -0.56
C ARG A 180 -24.43 -1.76 0.13
N LEU A 181 -23.73 -2.90 0.20
CA LEU A 181 -22.39 -3.01 0.80
C LEU A 181 -21.40 -2.09 0.06
N TYR A 182 -21.42 -2.15 -1.26
CA TYR A 182 -20.56 -1.31 -2.10
C TYR A 182 -20.85 0.18 -1.90
N GLU A 183 -22.11 0.58 -1.93
CA GLU A 183 -22.53 1.98 -1.74
C GLU A 183 -22.10 2.52 -0.38
N VAL A 184 -22.31 1.78 0.70
CA VAL A 184 -21.89 2.18 2.05
C VAL A 184 -20.34 2.33 2.12
N THR A 185 -19.60 1.43 1.47
CA THR A 185 -18.14 1.52 1.41
C THR A 185 -17.67 2.77 0.67
N ILE A 186 -18.28 3.09 -0.47
CA ILE A 186 -17.96 4.31 -1.25
C ILE A 186 -18.29 5.58 -0.44
N GLN A 187 -19.44 5.60 0.25
CA GLN A 187 -19.81 6.73 1.10
C GLN A 187 -18.84 6.92 2.27
N ALA A 188 -18.41 5.82 2.92
CA ALA A 188 -17.43 5.87 3.99
C ALA A 188 -16.06 6.37 3.50
N GLN A 189 -15.60 5.90 2.35
CA GLN A 189 -14.37 6.39 1.72
C GLN A 189 -14.48 7.88 1.36
N ALA A 190 -15.60 8.31 0.79
CA ALA A 190 -15.83 9.72 0.48
C ALA A 190 -15.82 10.60 1.73
N ALA A 191 -16.42 10.14 2.83
CA ALA A 191 -16.38 10.85 4.11
C ALA A 191 -14.95 11.00 4.63
N ALA A 192 -14.13 9.94 4.56
CA ALA A 192 -12.72 9.98 4.92
C ALA A 192 -11.94 10.98 4.05
N LEU A 193 -12.10 10.91 2.73
CA LEU A 193 -11.42 11.80 1.78
C LEU A 193 -11.76 13.27 2.02
N ASN A 194 -13.03 13.58 2.30
CA ASN A 194 -13.49 14.93 2.62
C ASN A 194 -12.94 15.45 3.95
N ALA A 195 -12.64 14.57 4.90
CA ALA A 195 -12.05 14.93 6.20
C ALA A 195 -10.53 15.17 6.10
N ILE A 196 -9.85 14.67 5.06
CA ILE A 196 -8.41 14.87 4.86
C ILE A 196 -8.15 16.31 4.42
N ARG A 197 -7.59 17.10 5.33
CA ARG A 197 -7.17 18.49 5.06
C ARG A 197 -6.04 18.89 6.02
N PRO A 198 -5.22 19.88 5.66
CA PRO A 198 -4.21 20.40 6.57
C PRO A 198 -4.82 20.80 7.92
N GLY A 199 -4.19 20.36 9.02
CA GLY A 199 -4.65 20.62 10.38
C GLY A 199 -5.69 19.65 10.96
N ALA A 200 -6.33 18.81 10.14
CA ALA A 200 -7.19 17.72 10.62
C ALA A 200 -6.38 16.71 11.43
N VAL A 201 -7.00 16.05 12.38
CA VAL A 201 -6.37 14.98 13.17
C VAL A 201 -6.61 13.64 12.48
N ALA A 202 -5.61 12.77 12.45
CA ALA A 202 -5.67 11.48 11.74
C ALA A 202 -6.87 10.61 12.19
N GLU A 203 -7.15 10.57 13.51
CA GLU A 203 -8.31 9.82 14.02
C GLU A 203 -9.66 10.43 13.61
N ASP A 204 -9.75 11.75 13.37
CA ASP A 204 -11.01 12.38 12.94
C ASP A 204 -11.40 11.91 11.54
N VAL A 205 -10.42 11.67 10.68
CA VAL A 205 -10.64 11.05 9.36
C VAL A 205 -11.21 9.64 9.50
N HIS A 206 -10.68 8.89 10.44
CA HIS A 206 -11.17 7.55 10.76
C HIS A 206 -12.60 7.56 11.31
N PHE A 207 -12.90 8.47 12.21
CA PHE A 207 -14.24 8.60 12.79
C PHE A 207 -15.27 9.02 11.73
N ALA A 208 -14.90 9.91 10.80
CA ALA A 208 -15.80 10.30 9.70
C ALA A 208 -16.23 9.11 8.83
N ALA A 209 -15.30 8.20 8.49
CA ALA A 209 -15.63 6.97 7.76
C ALA A 209 -16.49 6.01 8.59
N ASN A 210 -16.11 5.79 9.87
CA ASN A 210 -16.82 4.85 10.73
C ASN A 210 -18.23 5.30 11.10
N GLU A 211 -18.49 6.59 11.13
CA GLU A 211 -19.85 7.10 11.32
C GLU A 211 -20.80 6.62 10.21
N VAL A 212 -20.32 6.53 8.98
CA VAL A 212 -21.12 6.00 7.84
C VAL A 212 -21.41 4.50 8.06
N TYR A 213 -20.39 3.72 8.41
CA TYR A 213 -20.58 2.28 8.66
C TYR A 213 -21.56 2.03 9.81
N LEU A 214 -21.40 2.72 10.93
CA LEU A 214 -22.26 2.58 12.11
C LEU A 214 -23.72 2.98 11.81
N LYS A 215 -23.94 4.09 11.06
CA LYS A 215 -25.29 4.51 10.63
C LYS A 215 -25.95 3.48 9.70
N ALA A 216 -25.16 2.78 8.91
CA ALA A 216 -25.64 1.71 8.03
C ALA A 216 -25.83 0.36 8.74
N GLY A 217 -25.54 0.28 10.05
CA GLY A 217 -25.68 -0.94 10.85
C GLY A 217 -24.48 -1.89 10.79
N PHE A 218 -23.33 -1.43 10.29
CA PHE A 218 -22.09 -2.22 10.25
C PHE A 218 -21.16 -1.86 11.41
N PRO A 219 -20.27 -2.78 11.83
CA PRO A 219 -19.29 -2.48 12.85
C PRO A 219 -18.26 -1.46 12.37
N ALA A 220 -17.65 -0.76 13.33
CA ALA A 220 -16.50 0.09 13.03
C ALA A 220 -15.32 -0.75 12.51
N THR A 221 -14.58 -0.19 11.56
CA THR A 221 -13.34 -0.77 11.07
C THR A 221 -12.19 -0.44 12.02
N TYR A 222 -11.11 -1.21 11.95
CA TYR A 222 -9.97 -0.95 12.82
C TYR A 222 -9.09 0.22 12.31
N ARG A 223 -9.12 0.49 11.01
CA ARG A 223 -8.33 1.52 10.34
C ARG A 223 -8.99 1.91 9.02
N THR A 224 -8.93 3.20 8.68
CA THR A 224 -9.47 3.76 7.42
C THR A 224 -8.39 4.04 6.38
N GLY A 225 -7.14 4.12 6.80
CA GLY A 225 -6.04 4.40 5.88
C GLY A 225 -4.71 4.54 6.60
N ARG A 226 -3.68 4.84 5.83
CA ARG A 226 -2.32 4.98 6.33
C ARG A 226 -1.49 5.88 5.44
N GLY A 227 -0.43 6.45 6.02
CA GLY A 227 0.64 7.08 5.24
C GLY A 227 1.29 6.05 4.30
N THR A 228 1.71 6.51 3.13
CA THR A 228 2.43 5.70 2.14
C THR A 228 3.47 6.58 1.43
N GLY A 229 4.47 5.96 0.83
CA GLY A 229 5.54 6.65 0.13
C GLY A 229 6.79 5.79 0.00
N ALA A 230 7.85 6.06 0.73
CA ALA A 230 9.05 5.23 0.75
C ALA A 230 8.82 3.85 1.41
N SER A 231 7.63 3.63 2.00
CA SER A 231 7.17 2.36 2.53
C SER A 231 5.66 2.24 2.29
N ILE A 232 5.16 1.00 2.21
CA ILE A 232 3.71 0.74 2.08
C ILE A 232 2.92 1.17 3.32
N LEU A 233 3.57 1.21 4.47
CA LEU A 233 2.99 1.61 5.74
C LEU A 233 3.89 2.66 6.39
N GLU A 234 3.42 3.89 6.43
CA GLU A 234 4.07 5.02 7.10
C GLU A 234 3.09 5.67 8.09
N ALA A 235 3.64 6.42 9.02
CA ALA A 235 2.83 7.31 9.86
C ALA A 235 2.32 8.52 9.04
N PRO A 236 1.18 9.12 9.45
CA PRO A 236 0.27 8.60 10.45
C PRO A 236 -0.64 7.49 9.92
N GLU A 237 -1.24 6.73 10.84
CA GLU A 237 -2.33 5.84 10.48
C GLU A 237 -3.67 6.56 10.74
N LEU A 238 -4.60 6.45 9.80
CA LEU A 238 -5.96 6.98 9.95
C LEU A 238 -6.78 5.99 10.78
N LYS A 239 -6.55 5.99 12.10
CA LYS A 239 -7.18 5.09 13.06
C LYS A 239 -7.43 5.77 14.40
N ALA A 240 -8.29 5.18 15.22
CA ALA A 240 -8.53 5.66 16.58
C ALA A 240 -7.23 5.72 17.39
N GLY A 241 -7.03 6.82 18.12
CA GLY A 241 -5.85 7.07 18.95
C GLY A 241 -4.67 7.73 18.25
N ASP A 242 -4.66 7.86 16.92
CA ASP A 242 -3.61 8.62 16.22
C ASP A 242 -3.96 10.11 16.20
N LYS A 243 -3.30 10.88 17.06
CA LYS A 243 -3.51 12.34 17.25
C LYS A 243 -2.66 13.21 16.33
N THR A 244 -2.00 12.62 15.35
CA THR A 244 -1.15 13.37 14.40
C THR A 244 -1.99 14.35 13.60
N LYS A 245 -1.57 15.61 13.56
CA LYS A 245 -2.15 16.62 12.68
C LYS A 245 -1.63 16.45 11.26
N LEU A 246 -2.56 16.36 10.30
CA LEU A 246 -2.24 16.23 8.90
C LEU A 246 -1.60 17.51 8.36
N GLN A 247 -0.60 17.37 7.50
CA GLN A 247 0.16 18.47 6.93
C GLN A 247 0.24 18.35 5.41
N PRO A 248 0.41 19.49 4.68
CA PRO A 248 0.72 19.44 3.26
C PRO A 248 1.95 18.57 2.97
N GLY A 249 1.93 17.81 1.89
CA GLY A 249 3.00 16.88 1.53
C GLY A 249 2.86 15.47 2.13
N MET A 250 1.95 15.24 3.06
CA MET A 250 1.58 13.89 3.47
C MET A 250 0.79 13.19 2.37
N THR A 251 1.04 11.91 2.18
CA THR A 251 0.34 11.06 1.20
C THR A 251 -0.26 9.85 1.88
N PHE A 252 -1.48 9.47 1.46
CA PHE A 252 -2.25 8.42 2.10
C PHE A 252 -2.77 7.40 1.09
N ALA A 253 -2.81 6.14 1.49
CA ALA A 253 -3.77 5.18 0.99
C ALA A 253 -4.99 5.25 1.91
N VAL A 254 -6.16 5.57 1.32
CA VAL A 254 -7.44 5.62 2.03
C VAL A 254 -8.24 4.42 1.57
N ASP A 255 -8.23 3.43 2.39
CA ASP A 255 -8.90 2.16 2.16
C ASP A 255 -10.12 2.04 3.10
N GLY A 256 -11.00 1.19 2.72
CA GLY A 256 -12.18 0.82 3.49
C GLY A 256 -12.78 -0.40 2.84
N GLY A 257 -13.54 -1.16 3.60
CA GLY A 257 -14.20 -2.32 3.04
C GLY A 257 -15.13 -2.96 4.05
N LEU A 258 -16.15 -3.57 3.52
CA LEU A 258 -17.06 -4.43 4.25
C LEU A 258 -16.96 -5.83 3.65
N THR A 259 -16.97 -6.82 4.50
CA THR A 259 -16.97 -8.23 4.10
C THR A 259 -18.07 -8.96 4.85
N VAL A 260 -19.01 -9.52 4.10
CA VAL A 260 -20.09 -10.35 4.63
C VAL A 260 -19.97 -11.73 4.00
N ARG A 261 -19.88 -12.77 4.84
CA ARG A 261 -19.77 -14.15 4.34
C ARG A 261 -21.07 -14.57 3.66
N GLY A 262 -20.93 -15.06 2.42
CA GLY A 262 -22.06 -15.58 1.64
C GLY A 262 -22.70 -14.55 0.70
N GLU A 263 -22.17 -13.32 0.68
CA GLU A 263 -22.63 -12.26 -0.22
C GLU A 263 -21.60 -11.91 -1.32
#